data_c1941f93de3164e78c01cab78e3f5d80
#
_entry.id   c1941f93de3164e78c01cab78e3f5d80
#
_cell.length_a   1.000
_cell.length_b   1.000
_cell.length_c   1.000
_cell.angle_alpha   90.00
_cell.angle_beta   90.00
_cell.angle_gamma   90.00
#
_symmetry.space_group_name_H-M   'P 1'
#
loop_
_entity.id
_entity.type
_entity.pdbx_description
1 polymer ?
#
loop_
_entity_poly.entity_id
_entity_poly.type
_entity_poly.pdbx_seq_one_letter_code
_entity_poly.pdbx_strand_id
1 'polypeptide(L)'
;MEAVLASVKNDLMNNDTAAAVEKIQRYSKEPNNIPLKIAITGESKSGKSTFVSALRGIKSIGDEDEGAAPTGVVETTSEVTEYLHPNYPNVTLWDLPGIGTTKFPADKYLELVGFEKFDFFIIISADRFRENDVKLAKEIQKMKKKFYFVRSKIDNNIRDEERKKDFSKEGTLRKIRDDSVQGLQKEGFESPQVFLVSSFDSHLYEFSKLQQTLERELPAHKRDALLRVMSNINQEIINKKKEAFQSRIKYYSTLSAAVAAVPVPGLSVNVDLSMMASVVTDYVTGFGLDKQSLEKLAASSVAGTAALMAAEKVSRRISIIVTAASMGLSFTTTYLTLSYFLNQLADDAQRVFNRALGVNISV
;
A
#
# COMPACT_ATOMS: atom_id res chain seq x y z
N MET A 1 -23.13 5.62 -11.38
CA MET A 1 -22.91 7.03 -11.82
C MET A 1 -24.21 7.75 -12.14
N GLU A 2 -25.06 7.24 -13.04
CA GLU A 2 -26.32 7.90 -13.41
C GLU A 2 -27.28 8.16 -12.24
N ALA A 3 -27.48 7.18 -11.34
CA ALA A 3 -28.33 7.35 -10.17
C ALA A 3 -27.83 8.45 -9.22
N VAL A 4 -26.52 8.65 -9.12
CA VAL A 4 -25.91 9.69 -8.30
C VAL A 4 -26.09 11.04 -8.93
N LEU A 5 -25.80 11.15 -10.21
CA LEU A 5 -26.01 12.39 -10.94
C LEU A 5 -27.47 12.82 -10.88
N ALA A 6 -28.41 11.86 -10.98
CA ALA A 6 -29.85 12.13 -10.79
C ALA A 6 -30.16 12.61 -9.36
N SER A 7 -29.57 11.99 -8.34
CA SER A 7 -29.75 12.37 -6.95
C SER A 7 -29.18 13.76 -6.65
N VAL A 8 -27.95 14.04 -7.10
CA VAL A 8 -27.32 15.37 -6.98
C VAL A 8 -28.16 16.45 -7.68
N LYS A 9 -28.62 16.16 -8.92
CA LYS A 9 -29.50 17.06 -9.65
C LYS A 9 -30.79 17.37 -8.90
N ASN A 10 -31.40 16.38 -8.26
CA ASN A 10 -32.61 16.57 -7.45
C ASN A 10 -32.38 17.46 -6.24
N ASP A 11 -31.27 17.27 -5.50
CA ASP A 11 -30.94 18.16 -4.38
C ASP A 11 -30.74 19.60 -4.83
N LEU A 12 -30.06 19.79 -5.98
CA LEU A 12 -29.85 21.12 -6.56
C LEU A 12 -31.16 21.78 -7.03
N MET A 13 -32.11 21.00 -7.56
CA MET A 13 -33.44 21.50 -7.91
C MET A 13 -34.25 21.92 -6.69
N ASN A 14 -33.98 21.32 -5.54
CA ASN A 14 -34.58 21.66 -4.25
C ASN A 14 -33.82 22.76 -3.49
N ASN A 15 -32.86 23.45 -4.11
CA ASN A 15 -31.95 24.43 -3.51
C ASN A 15 -31.10 23.90 -2.35
N ASP A 16 -30.95 22.59 -2.19
CA ASP A 16 -30.10 21.97 -1.18
C ASP A 16 -28.67 21.74 -1.73
N THR A 17 -27.94 22.85 -1.87
CA THR A 17 -26.57 22.84 -2.37
C THR A 17 -25.61 22.12 -1.42
N ALA A 18 -25.89 22.13 -0.09
CA ALA A 18 -25.05 21.46 0.91
C ALA A 18 -25.15 19.94 0.77
N ALA A 19 -26.34 19.38 0.63
CA ALA A 19 -26.54 17.96 0.39
C ALA A 19 -25.93 17.49 -0.95
N ALA A 20 -26.05 18.31 -1.99
CA ALA A 20 -25.44 18.03 -3.28
C ALA A 20 -23.89 17.95 -3.19
N VAL A 21 -23.26 18.93 -2.52
CA VAL A 21 -21.80 18.96 -2.31
C VAL A 21 -21.36 17.76 -1.46
N GLU A 22 -22.06 17.44 -0.39
CA GLU A 22 -21.75 16.27 0.46
C GLU A 22 -21.83 14.96 -0.33
N LYS A 23 -22.87 14.78 -1.14
CA LYS A 23 -23.01 13.61 -2.01
C LYS A 23 -21.86 13.51 -3.01
N ILE A 24 -21.47 14.59 -3.65
CA ILE A 24 -20.36 14.63 -4.59
C ILE A 24 -19.03 14.28 -3.90
N GLN A 25 -18.78 14.86 -2.73
CA GLN A 25 -17.58 14.54 -1.94
C GLN A 25 -17.57 13.07 -1.51
N ARG A 26 -18.69 12.52 -1.07
CA ARG A 26 -18.82 11.10 -0.73
C ARG A 26 -18.53 10.23 -1.94
N TYR A 27 -19.08 10.55 -3.09
CA TYR A 27 -18.88 9.81 -4.33
C TYR A 27 -17.45 9.90 -4.85
N SER A 28 -16.80 11.04 -4.74
CA SER A 28 -15.38 11.16 -5.12
C SER A 28 -14.47 10.26 -4.27
N LYS A 29 -14.90 9.95 -3.03
CA LYS A 29 -14.19 9.05 -2.10
C LYS A 29 -14.61 7.58 -2.21
N GLU A 30 -15.78 7.27 -2.79
CA GLU A 30 -16.31 5.88 -2.88
C GLU A 30 -15.33 4.88 -3.52
N PRO A 31 -14.63 5.20 -4.63
CA PRO A 31 -13.63 4.31 -5.18
C PRO A 31 -12.47 4.00 -4.23
N ASN A 32 -12.31 4.80 -3.17
CA ASN A 32 -11.25 4.66 -2.17
C ASN A 32 -11.68 3.82 -0.97
N ASN A 33 -12.99 3.51 -0.82
CA ASN A 33 -13.57 2.85 0.36
C ASN A 33 -13.71 1.33 0.24
N ILE A 34 -13.03 0.69 -0.72
CA ILE A 34 -13.08 -0.76 -0.85
C ILE A 34 -12.24 -1.39 0.26
N PRO A 35 -12.85 -2.17 1.17
CA PRO A 35 -12.11 -2.78 2.25
C PRO A 35 -11.16 -3.86 1.73
N LEU A 36 -9.92 -3.83 2.20
CA LEU A 36 -8.91 -4.85 1.96
C LEU A 36 -8.28 -5.25 3.30
N LYS A 37 -8.48 -6.48 3.72
CA LYS A 37 -7.98 -7.01 4.98
C LYS A 37 -6.91 -8.07 4.72
N ILE A 38 -5.67 -7.73 5.07
CA ILE A 38 -4.49 -8.57 4.84
C ILE A 38 -4.02 -9.13 6.18
N ALA A 39 -4.00 -10.45 6.32
CA ALA A 39 -3.50 -11.10 7.52
C ALA A 39 -2.02 -11.46 7.38
N ILE A 40 -1.20 -11.04 8.33
CA ILE A 40 0.21 -11.41 8.45
C ILE A 40 0.33 -12.40 9.60
N THR A 41 0.73 -13.63 9.30
CA THR A 41 0.80 -14.74 10.26
C THR A 41 2.13 -15.48 10.18
N GLY A 42 2.39 -16.39 11.10
CA GLY A 42 3.62 -17.17 11.19
C GLY A 42 4.08 -17.32 12.63
N GLU A 43 5.18 -18.01 12.86
CA GLU A 43 5.71 -18.24 14.20
C GLU A 43 6.13 -16.95 14.93
N SER A 44 6.25 -17.02 16.26
CA SER A 44 6.83 -15.95 17.06
C SER A 44 8.24 -15.63 16.57
N LYS A 45 8.60 -14.33 16.58
CA LYS A 45 9.93 -13.82 16.13
C LYS A 45 10.24 -14.00 14.63
N SER A 46 9.27 -14.38 13.80
CA SER A 46 9.48 -14.51 12.35
C SER A 46 9.63 -13.15 11.61
N GLY A 47 9.39 -12.02 12.28
CA GLY A 47 9.50 -10.68 11.69
C GLY A 47 8.18 -10.13 11.14
N LYS A 48 7.02 -10.62 11.60
CA LYS A 48 5.69 -10.16 11.18
C LYS A 48 5.50 -8.65 11.34
N SER A 49 5.70 -8.14 12.56
CA SER A 49 5.52 -6.72 12.88
C SER A 49 6.46 -5.82 12.05
N THR A 50 7.72 -6.24 11.86
CA THR A 50 8.67 -5.54 10.99
C THR A 50 8.20 -5.54 9.53
N PHE A 51 7.63 -6.66 9.06
CA PHE A 51 7.08 -6.77 7.72
C PHE A 51 5.83 -5.89 7.53
N VAL A 52 4.94 -5.82 8.53
CA VAL A 52 3.79 -4.91 8.54
C VAL A 52 4.24 -3.46 8.37
N SER A 53 5.26 -3.04 9.14
CA SER A 53 5.84 -1.69 9.01
C SER A 53 6.42 -1.45 7.63
N ALA A 54 7.20 -2.41 7.09
CA ALA A 54 7.79 -2.31 5.75
C ALA A 54 6.73 -2.21 4.65
N LEU A 55 5.65 -2.98 4.73
CA LEU A 55 4.56 -2.95 3.75
C LEU A 55 3.81 -1.60 3.78
N ARG A 56 3.72 -0.97 4.96
CA ARG A 56 3.15 0.38 5.16
C ARG A 56 4.11 1.51 4.79
N GLY A 57 5.33 1.20 4.35
CA GLY A 57 6.36 2.18 4.06
C GLY A 57 6.96 2.85 5.31
N ILE A 58 6.76 2.26 6.49
CA ILE A 58 7.32 2.74 7.76
C ILE A 58 8.61 1.97 8.02
N LYS A 59 9.73 2.67 8.18
CA LYS A 59 10.98 2.03 8.60
C LYS A 59 10.94 1.85 10.11
N SER A 60 10.96 0.61 10.58
CA SER A 60 11.11 0.29 12.02
C SER A 60 12.57 0.52 12.44
N ILE A 61 12.91 1.75 12.75
CA ILE A 61 14.19 2.08 13.39
C ILE A 61 13.87 2.61 14.80
N GLY A 62 13.61 1.69 15.73
CA GLY A 62 13.29 1.98 17.13
C GLY A 62 11.78 2.02 17.42
N ASP A 63 11.45 1.86 18.70
CA ASP A 63 10.07 1.84 19.23
C ASP A 63 9.41 3.24 19.25
N GLU A 64 10.09 4.28 18.77
CA GLU A 64 9.67 5.68 18.85
C GLU A 64 8.93 6.18 17.61
N ASP A 65 8.86 5.39 16.52
CA ASP A 65 8.12 5.78 15.32
C ASP A 65 6.61 5.65 15.56
N GLU A 66 5.92 6.77 15.63
CA GLU A 66 4.49 6.86 15.82
C GLU A 66 3.76 6.04 14.71
N GLY A 67 3.11 4.94 15.13
CA GLY A 67 2.38 4.03 14.24
C GLY A 67 3.20 2.85 13.69
N ALA A 68 4.46 2.65 14.06
CA ALA A 68 5.19 1.43 13.77
C ALA A 68 4.60 0.25 14.57
N ALA A 69 4.61 -0.96 13.97
CA ALA A 69 4.26 -2.15 14.72
C ALA A 69 5.37 -2.46 15.73
N PRO A 70 5.04 -2.71 17.01
CA PRO A 70 6.05 -2.97 18.05
C PRO A 70 6.95 -4.14 17.67
N THR A 71 8.25 -3.94 17.81
CA THR A 71 9.26 -4.96 17.53
C THR A 71 10.14 -5.18 18.75
N GLY A 72 10.58 -6.41 19.00
CA GLY A 72 11.43 -6.68 20.17
C GLY A 72 12.04 -8.09 20.14
N VAL A 73 12.98 -8.30 21.06
CA VAL A 73 13.63 -9.62 21.27
C VAL A 73 12.75 -10.61 22.02
N VAL A 74 11.69 -10.11 22.66
CA VAL A 74 10.62 -10.92 23.28
C VAL A 74 9.36 -10.90 22.42
N GLU A 75 8.37 -11.73 22.72
CA GLU A 75 7.09 -11.72 22.01
C GLU A 75 6.36 -10.40 22.28
N THR A 76 6.16 -9.60 21.21
CA THR A 76 5.54 -8.28 21.29
C THR A 76 4.06 -8.31 20.88
N THR A 77 3.66 -9.27 20.04
CA THR A 77 2.29 -9.42 19.54
C THR A 77 1.60 -10.54 20.31
N SER A 78 0.91 -10.19 21.38
CA SER A 78 0.16 -11.14 22.23
C SER A 78 -1.34 -11.21 21.90
N GLU A 79 -1.81 -10.35 20.99
CA GLU A 79 -3.20 -10.24 20.55
C GLU A 79 -3.25 -9.92 19.04
N VAL A 80 -4.41 -10.19 18.43
CA VAL A 80 -4.68 -9.82 17.04
C VAL A 80 -4.68 -8.29 16.93
N THR A 81 -3.70 -7.72 16.26
CA THR A 81 -3.52 -6.27 16.19
C THR A 81 -3.79 -5.77 14.79
N GLU A 82 -4.70 -4.79 14.68
CA GLU A 82 -5.04 -4.12 13.45
C GLU A 82 -4.17 -2.88 13.25
N TYR A 83 -3.58 -2.77 12.08
CA TYR A 83 -2.84 -1.60 11.64
C TYR A 83 -3.53 -0.98 10.44
N LEU A 84 -4.18 0.14 10.66
CA LEU A 84 -4.73 0.96 9.59
C LEU A 84 -3.57 1.55 8.77
N HIS A 85 -3.74 1.58 7.45
CA HIS A 85 -2.82 2.36 6.64
C HIS A 85 -3.07 3.87 6.90
N PRO A 86 -2.03 4.68 7.21
CA PRO A 86 -2.23 6.07 7.65
C PRO A 86 -3.07 6.91 6.67
N ASN A 87 -2.91 6.68 5.38
CA ASN A 87 -3.59 7.44 4.33
C ASN A 87 -4.82 6.72 3.73
N TYR A 88 -5.02 5.43 4.03
CA TYR A 88 -6.06 4.58 3.43
C TYR A 88 -6.68 3.66 4.48
N PRO A 89 -7.56 4.17 5.35
CA PRO A 89 -8.09 3.42 6.50
C PRO A 89 -8.94 2.20 6.11
N ASN A 90 -9.36 2.11 4.86
CA ASN A 90 -10.05 0.94 4.31
C ASN A 90 -9.11 -0.25 4.00
N VAL A 91 -7.79 -0.03 3.98
CA VAL A 91 -6.80 -1.10 3.88
C VAL A 91 -6.18 -1.34 5.23
N THR A 92 -6.37 -2.56 5.74
CA THR A 92 -5.92 -2.94 7.07
C THR A 92 -4.96 -4.12 6.98
N LEU A 93 -3.83 -3.97 7.68
CA LEU A 93 -2.86 -5.02 7.88
C LEU A 93 -3.05 -5.57 9.30
N TRP A 94 -3.22 -6.86 9.41
CA TRP A 94 -3.47 -7.52 10.67
C TRP A 94 -2.24 -8.32 11.08
N ASP A 95 -1.54 -7.86 12.11
CA ASP A 95 -0.45 -8.61 12.72
C ASP A 95 -1.05 -9.64 13.66
N LEU A 96 -0.92 -10.91 13.29
CA LEU A 96 -1.47 -11.99 14.07
C LEU A 96 -0.44 -12.53 15.08
N PRO A 97 -0.88 -12.95 16.27
CA PRO A 97 -0.01 -13.58 17.25
C PRO A 97 0.75 -14.76 16.66
N GLY A 98 1.91 -15.08 17.23
CA GLY A 98 2.67 -16.25 16.81
C GLY A 98 1.90 -17.55 17.05
N ILE A 99 1.77 -18.37 16.01
CA ILE A 99 1.19 -19.72 16.15
C ILE A 99 2.10 -20.61 16.99
N GLY A 100 1.50 -21.50 17.77
CA GLY A 100 2.22 -22.47 18.63
C GLY A 100 2.63 -21.89 19.98
N THR A 101 2.15 -20.71 20.35
CA THR A 101 2.31 -20.17 21.71
C THR A 101 1.27 -20.75 22.66
N THR A 102 1.48 -20.57 23.96
CA THR A 102 0.54 -21.09 25.00
C THR A 102 -0.87 -20.50 24.85
N LYS A 103 -0.99 -19.24 24.44
CA LYS A 103 -2.28 -18.57 24.22
C LYS A 103 -2.90 -18.93 22.86
N PHE A 104 -2.08 -19.29 21.87
CA PHE A 104 -2.49 -19.55 20.49
C PHE A 104 -1.98 -20.93 20.02
N PRO A 105 -2.53 -22.02 20.57
CA PRO A 105 -2.16 -23.36 20.17
C PRO A 105 -2.58 -23.62 18.72
N ALA A 106 -1.78 -24.41 17.99
CA ALA A 106 -1.91 -24.58 16.56
C ALA A 106 -3.27 -25.13 16.09
N ASP A 107 -3.89 -25.96 16.90
CA ASP A 107 -5.19 -26.59 16.62
C ASP A 107 -6.40 -25.66 16.74
N LYS A 108 -6.28 -24.59 17.52
CA LYS A 108 -7.35 -23.58 17.72
C LYS A 108 -7.01 -22.21 17.14
N TYR A 109 -5.83 -22.10 16.57
CA TYR A 109 -5.30 -20.80 16.14
C TYR A 109 -6.22 -20.04 15.20
N LEU A 110 -6.78 -20.70 14.20
CA LEU A 110 -7.62 -20.09 13.18
C LEU A 110 -8.92 -19.50 13.73
N GLU A 111 -9.55 -20.26 14.63
CA GLU A 111 -10.75 -19.81 15.30
C GLU A 111 -10.47 -18.58 16.18
N LEU A 112 -9.39 -18.65 16.98
CA LEU A 112 -9.01 -17.58 17.92
C LEU A 112 -8.68 -16.26 17.21
N VAL A 113 -8.06 -16.29 16.02
CA VAL A 113 -7.72 -15.09 15.26
C VAL A 113 -8.83 -14.60 14.33
N GLY A 114 -9.91 -15.36 14.17
CA GLY A 114 -11.05 -15.00 13.32
C GLY A 114 -10.68 -14.94 11.85
N PHE A 115 -10.17 -16.03 11.31
CA PHE A 115 -9.57 -16.13 9.96
C PHE A 115 -10.52 -15.77 8.82
N GLU A 116 -11.82 -15.96 8.99
CA GLU A 116 -12.81 -15.76 7.92
C GLU A 116 -12.88 -14.32 7.41
N LYS A 117 -12.56 -13.35 8.27
CA LYS A 117 -12.67 -11.91 7.98
C LYS A 117 -11.60 -11.40 7.00
N PHE A 118 -10.53 -12.16 6.75
CA PHE A 118 -9.40 -11.71 5.93
C PHE A 118 -9.57 -12.10 4.46
N ASP A 119 -9.05 -11.25 3.57
CA ASP A 119 -9.10 -11.48 2.13
C ASP A 119 -8.03 -12.46 1.67
N PHE A 120 -6.83 -12.34 2.20
CA PHE A 120 -5.72 -13.25 1.97
C PHE A 120 -4.71 -13.21 3.11
N PHE A 121 -3.75 -14.12 3.06
CA PHE A 121 -2.78 -14.33 4.12
C PHE A 121 -1.36 -14.26 3.60
N ILE A 122 -0.46 -13.70 4.43
CA ILE A 122 0.98 -13.76 4.23
C ILE A 122 1.56 -14.54 5.40
N ILE A 123 2.10 -15.72 5.11
CA ILE A 123 2.77 -16.57 6.11
C ILE A 123 4.25 -16.18 6.13
N ILE A 124 4.73 -15.66 7.26
CA ILE A 124 6.11 -15.20 7.43
C ILE A 124 6.91 -16.21 8.23
N SER A 125 7.98 -16.74 7.64
CA SER A 125 8.95 -17.60 8.28
C SER A 125 10.35 -17.00 8.23
N ALA A 126 11.08 -16.95 9.34
CA ALA A 126 12.42 -16.38 9.42
C ALA A 126 13.53 -17.43 9.22
N ASP A 127 13.21 -18.68 9.54
CA ASP A 127 14.14 -19.79 9.54
C ASP A 127 13.75 -20.86 8.51
N ARG A 128 14.09 -22.10 8.77
CA ARG A 128 13.67 -23.24 7.96
C ARG A 128 12.15 -23.38 7.99
N PHE A 129 11.62 -23.96 6.93
CA PHE A 129 10.22 -24.34 6.85
C PHE A 129 9.85 -25.28 8.03
N ARG A 130 8.80 -24.93 8.77
CA ARG A 130 8.43 -25.61 10.03
C ARG A 130 7.02 -26.21 9.96
N GLU A 131 6.75 -27.14 10.84
CA GLU A 131 5.47 -27.84 10.93
C GLU A 131 4.28 -26.88 11.13
N ASN A 132 4.47 -25.81 11.90
CA ASN A 132 3.42 -24.80 12.11
C ASN A 132 3.10 -24.02 10.85
N ASP A 133 4.09 -23.74 10.00
CA ASP A 133 3.87 -23.08 8.70
C ASP A 133 3.03 -23.97 7.79
N VAL A 134 3.27 -25.29 7.81
CA VAL A 134 2.48 -26.30 7.10
C VAL A 134 1.04 -26.31 7.57
N LYS A 135 0.84 -26.39 8.88
CA LYS A 135 -0.50 -26.43 9.48
C LYS A 135 -1.30 -25.20 9.06
N LEU A 136 -0.70 -24.00 9.17
CA LEU A 136 -1.31 -22.75 8.72
C LEU A 136 -1.70 -22.80 7.25
N ALA A 137 -0.77 -23.17 6.37
CA ALA A 137 -1.00 -23.21 4.94
C ALA A 137 -2.15 -24.16 4.57
N LYS A 138 -2.18 -25.37 5.16
CA LYS A 138 -3.25 -26.37 4.96
C LYS A 138 -4.61 -25.87 5.41
N GLU A 139 -4.69 -25.22 6.55
CA GLU A 139 -5.95 -24.71 7.06
C GLU A 139 -6.47 -23.54 6.21
N ILE A 140 -5.59 -22.61 5.81
CA ILE A 140 -5.97 -21.51 4.90
C ILE A 140 -6.49 -22.08 3.57
N GLN A 141 -5.84 -23.13 3.04
CA GLN A 141 -6.27 -23.81 1.80
C GLN A 141 -7.65 -24.48 1.96
N LYS A 142 -7.93 -25.14 3.09
CA LYS A 142 -9.24 -25.72 3.38
C LYS A 142 -10.36 -24.70 3.33
N MET A 143 -10.09 -23.47 3.75
CA MET A 143 -11.04 -22.35 3.67
C MET A 143 -11.12 -21.71 2.29
N LYS A 144 -10.43 -22.27 1.28
CA LYS A 144 -10.36 -21.72 -0.08
C LYS A 144 -9.86 -20.27 -0.14
N LYS A 145 -9.03 -19.89 0.84
CA LYS A 145 -8.36 -18.58 0.88
C LYS A 145 -6.98 -18.70 0.26
N LYS A 146 -6.49 -17.59 -0.32
CA LYS A 146 -5.13 -17.51 -0.86
C LYS A 146 -4.13 -17.21 0.25
N PHE A 147 -2.93 -17.75 0.14
CA PHE A 147 -1.79 -17.37 0.96
C PHE A 147 -0.53 -17.23 0.11
N TYR A 148 0.40 -16.46 0.64
CA TYR A 148 1.73 -16.26 0.08
C TYR A 148 2.76 -16.58 1.17
N PHE A 149 3.76 -17.39 0.82
CA PHE A 149 4.81 -17.76 1.75
C PHE A 149 6.00 -16.80 1.62
N VAL A 150 6.36 -16.15 2.71
CA VAL A 150 7.44 -15.17 2.75
C VAL A 150 8.54 -15.66 3.68
N ARG A 151 9.72 -15.87 3.13
CA ARG A 151 10.93 -16.14 3.86
C ARG A 151 11.59 -14.80 4.18
N SER A 152 11.51 -14.39 5.43
CA SER A 152 12.00 -13.11 5.93
C SER A 152 13.47 -13.17 6.37
N LYS A 153 14.04 -12.01 6.77
CA LYS A 153 15.41 -11.87 7.30
C LYS A 153 16.50 -12.42 6.38
N ILE A 154 16.31 -12.31 5.08
CA ILE A 154 17.28 -12.80 4.09
C ILE A 154 18.61 -12.06 4.18
N ASP A 155 18.59 -10.78 4.52
CA ASP A 155 19.77 -9.96 4.83
C ASP A 155 20.66 -10.61 5.90
N ASN A 156 20.08 -11.09 7.00
CA ASN A 156 20.81 -11.80 8.05
C ASN A 156 21.41 -13.11 7.53
N ASN A 157 20.62 -13.92 6.78
CA ASN A 157 21.10 -15.16 6.22
C ASN A 157 22.28 -14.95 5.27
N ILE A 158 22.24 -13.92 4.42
CA ILE A 158 23.35 -13.59 3.52
C ILE A 158 24.57 -13.17 4.31
N ARG A 159 24.42 -12.25 5.29
CA ARG A 159 25.52 -11.77 6.16
C ARG A 159 26.22 -12.92 6.90
N ASP A 160 25.46 -13.90 7.38
CA ASP A 160 26.01 -15.07 8.08
C ASP A 160 26.78 -15.99 7.14
N GLU A 161 26.30 -16.17 5.92
CA GLU A 161 26.94 -17.02 4.90
C GLU A 161 28.17 -16.34 4.24
N GLU A 162 28.22 -15.00 4.18
CA GLU A 162 29.35 -14.23 3.61
C GLU A 162 30.70 -14.56 4.27
N ARG A 163 30.69 -15.08 5.50
CA ARG A 163 31.89 -15.49 6.23
C ARG A 163 32.52 -16.79 5.69
N LYS A 164 31.82 -17.52 4.82
CA LYS A 164 32.31 -18.80 4.26
C LYS A 164 33.18 -18.56 3.03
N LYS A 165 34.25 -19.37 2.87
CA LYS A 165 35.18 -19.23 1.76
C LYS A 165 34.56 -19.37 0.36
N ASP A 166 33.52 -20.23 0.25
CA ASP A 166 32.85 -20.55 -1.02
C ASP A 166 31.48 -19.84 -1.08
N PHE A 167 31.37 -18.63 -0.51
CA PHE A 167 30.12 -17.87 -0.52
C PHE A 167 29.71 -17.49 -1.94
N SER A 168 28.45 -17.73 -2.23
CA SER A 168 27.74 -17.20 -3.41
C SER A 168 26.37 -16.73 -2.98
N LYS A 169 26.08 -15.46 -3.16
CA LYS A 169 24.78 -14.86 -2.82
C LYS A 169 23.64 -15.57 -3.55
N GLU A 170 23.79 -15.77 -4.86
CA GLU A 170 22.80 -16.45 -5.70
C GLU A 170 22.65 -17.92 -5.29
N GLY A 171 23.74 -18.60 -4.97
CA GLY A 171 23.74 -19.98 -4.48
C GLY A 171 23.01 -20.11 -3.14
N THR A 172 23.23 -19.17 -2.22
CA THR A 172 22.56 -19.14 -0.92
C THR A 172 21.07 -18.87 -1.07
N LEU A 173 20.69 -17.88 -1.87
CA LEU A 173 19.28 -17.57 -2.15
C LEU A 173 18.55 -18.75 -2.79
N ARG A 174 19.19 -19.44 -3.73
CA ARG A 174 18.63 -20.66 -4.35
C ARG A 174 18.39 -21.75 -3.31
N LYS A 175 19.38 -22.06 -2.47
CA LYS A 175 19.24 -23.07 -1.40
C LYS A 175 18.09 -22.78 -0.47
N ILE A 176 17.94 -21.53 -0.03
CA ILE A 176 16.84 -21.11 0.87
C ILE A 176 15.48 -21.27 0.17
N ARG A 177 15.41 -20.93 -1.11
CA ARG A 177 14.18 -21.09 -1.89
C ARG A 177 13.82 -22.55 -2.06
N ASP A 178 14.78 -23.37 -2.48
CA ASP A 178 14.57 -24.79 -2.75
C ASP A 178 14.11 -25.53 -1.48
N ASP A 179 14.70 -25.23 -0.32
CA ASP A 179 14.27 -25.76 0.97
C ASP A 179 12.79 -25.44 1.27
N SER A 180 12.41 -24.19 1.10
CA SER A 180 11.03 -23.73 1.35
C SER A 180 10.04 -24.32 0.34
N VAL A 181 10.39 -24.35 -0.95
CA VAL A 181 9.53 -24.90 -2.01
C VAL A 181 9.36 -26.40 -1.82
N GLN A 182 10.46 -27.16 -1.59
CA GLN A 182 10.41 -28.59 -1.37
C GLN A 182 9.61 -28.95 -0.10
N GLY A 183 9.75 -28.15 0.97
CA GLY A 183 8.96 -28.30 2.18
C GLY A 183 7.46 -28.21 1.91
N LEU A 184 7.03 -27.18 1.19
CA LEU A 184 5.63 -27.00 0.80
C LEU A 184 5.14 -28.10 -0.18
N GLN A 185 5.97 -28.50 -1.15
CA GLN A 185 5.62 -29.54 -2.12
C GLN A 185 5.41 -30.92 -1.46
N LYS A 186 6.25 -31.29 -0.51
CA LYS A 186 6.08 -32.52 0.29
C LYS A 186 4.75 -32.59 1.02
N GLU A 187 4.20 -31.42 1.34
CA GLU A 187 2.91 -31.30 2.04
C GLU A 187 1.70 -31.15 1.10
N GLY A 188 1.92 -31.33 -0.21
CA GLY A 188 0.87 -31.38 -1.21
C GLY A 188 0.55 -30.04 -1.88
N PHE A 189 1.39 -29.01 -1.73
CA PHE A 189 1.25 -27.75 -2.48
C PHE A 189 1.98 -27.87 -3.82
N GLU A 190 1.25 -28.00 -4.93
CA GLU A 190 1.83 -28.29 -6.26
C GLU A 190 2.76 -27.18 -6.78
N SER A 191 2.38 -25.92 -6.60
CA SER A 191 3.12 -24.76 -7.13
C SER A 191 3.21 -23.64 -6.09
N PRO A 192 3.94 -23.85 -4.97
CA PRO A 192 4.00 -22.87 -3.92
C PRO A 192 4.78 -21.64 -4.35
N GLN A 193 4.23 -20.45 -4.12
CA GLN A 193 4.91 -19.20 -4.32
C GLN A 193 5.66 -18.80 -3.05
N VAL A 194 6.99 -18.74 -3.16
CA VAL A 194 7.89 -18.37 -2.07
C VAL A 194 8.63 -17.09 -2.43
N PHE A 195 8.58 -16.12 -1.53
CA PHE A 195 9.26 -14.83 -1.69
C PHE A 195 10.34 -14.65 -0.63
N LEU A 196 11.56 -14.39 -1.07
CA LEU A 196 12.71 -14.13 -0.20
C LEU A 196 12.82 -12.63 0.03
N VAL A 197 12.64 -12.15 1.27
CA VAL A 197 12.58 -10.71 1.56
C VAL A 197 13.45 -10.30 2.74
N SER A 198 13.90 -9.02 2.70
CA SER A 198 14.33 -8.27 3.88
C SER A 198 13.31 -7.16 4.11
N SER A 199 12.81 -7.04 5.33
CA SER A 199 11.90 -5.94 5.70
C SER A 199 12.65 -4.62 5.95
N PHE A 200 13.95 -4.68 6.23
CA PHE A 200 14.80 -3.50 6.37
C PHE A 200 15.26 -2.97 5.01
N ASP A 201 15.52 -3.88 4.06
CA ASP A 201 16.00 -3.57 2.72
C ASP A 201 14.94 -3.97 1.67
N SER A 202 13.76 -3.36 1.75
CA SER A 202 12.60 -3.71 0.90
C SER A 202 12.85 -3.50 -0.60
N HIS A 203 13.83 -2.69 -0.99
CA HIS A 203 14.25 -2.48 -2.38
C HIS A 203 15.18 -3.60 -2.91
N LEU A 204 15.75 -4.40 -2.00
CA LEU A 204 16.55 -5.58 -2.34
C LEU A 204 15.66 -6.83 -2.37
N TYR A 205 16.20 -7.92 -2.86
CA TYR A 205 15.55 -9.23 -2.92
C TYR A 205 14.17 -9.20 -3.62
N GLU A 206 13.17 -9.90 -3.08
CA GLU A 206 11.91 -10.15 -3.78
C GLU A 206 10.68 -9.44 -3.19
N PHE A 207 10.88 -8.42 -2.38
CA PHE A 207 9.75 -7.64 -1.84
C PHE A 207 8.91 -7.01 -2.97
N SER A 208 9.57 -6.46 -4.00
CA SER A 208 8.92 -5.95 -5.20
C SER A 208 8.13 -7.02 -5.95
N LYS A 209 8.71 -8.22 -6.11
CA LYS A 209 8.05 -9.35 -6.77
C LYS A 209 6.81 -9.83 -6.00
N LEU A 210 6.86 -9.83 -4.66
CA LEU A 210 5.70 -10.09 -3.80
C LEU A 210 4.60 -9.07 -4.07
N GLN A 211 4.92 -7.78 -4.06
CA GLN A 211 3.94 -6.71 -4.31
C GLN A 211 3.28 -6.86 -5.69
N GLN A 212 4.05 -7.11 -6.74
CA GLN A 212 3.53 -7.35 -8.10
C GLN A 212 2.60 -8.56 -8.17
N THR A 213 2.94 -9.63 -7.44
CA THR A 213 2.12 -10.83 -7.39
C THR A 213 0.80 -10.57 -6.67
N LEU A 214 0.84 -9.88 -5.53
CA LEU A 214 -0.36 -9.48 -4.81
C LEU A 214 -1.28 -8.61 -5.69
N GLU A 215 -0.71 -7.64 -6.39
CA GLU A 215 -1.44 -6.76 -7.29
C GLU A 215 -2.09 -7.54 -8.44
N ARG A 216 -1.36 -8.43 -9.10
CA ARG A 216 -1.85 -9.22 -10.23
C ARG A 216 -2.99 -10.16 -9.85
N GLU A 217 -2.92 -10.75 -8.66
CA GLU A 217 -3.82 -11.82 -8.24
C GLU A 217 -5.07 -11.35 -7.51
N LEU A 218 -5.10 -10.09 -7.08
CA LEU A 218 -6.29 -9.51 -6.48
C LEU A 218 -7.35 -9.17 -7.54
N PRO A 219 -8.65 -9.26 -7.18
CA PRO A 219 -9.72 -8.72 -8.01
C PRO A 219 -9.50 -7.25 -8.32
N ALA A 220 -9.88 -6.78 -9.51
CA ALA A 220 -9.60 -5.42 -9.99
C ALA A 220 -9.98 -4.33 -8.97
N HIS A 221 -11.14 -4.47 -8.32
CA HIS A 221 -11.62 -3.50 -7.32
C HIS A 221 -10.76 -3.43 -6.06
N LYS A 222 -10.04 -4.51 -5.69
CA LYS A 222 -9.12 -4.55 -4.53
C LYS A 222 -7.68 -4.22 -4.91
N ARG A 223 -7.33 -4.40 -6.18
CA ARG A 223 -6.00 -4.10 -6.72
C ARG A 223 -5.63 -2.63 -6.55
N ASP A 224 -6.55 -1.73 -6.90
CA ASP A 224 -6.34 -0.30 -6.76
C ASP A 224 -6.15 0.11 -5.29
N ALA A 225 -6.89 -0.51 -4.36
CA ALA A 225 -6.71 -0.28 -2.94
C ALA A 225 -5.31 -0.71 -2.47
N LEU A 226 -4.84 -1.87 -2.92
CA LEU A 226 -3.50 -2.35 -2.61
C LEU A 226 -2.40 -1.45 -3.18
N LEU A 227 -2.50 -1.07 -4.48
CA LEU A 227 -1.50 -0.21 -5.13
C LEU A 227 -1.28 1.12 -4.41
N ARG A 228 -2.33 1.71 -3.85
CA ARG A 228 -2.23 2.98 -3.11
C ARG A 228 -1.39 2.87 -1.84
N VAL A 229 -1.50 1.74 -1.14
CA VAL A 229 -0.81 1.52 0.14
C VAL A 229 0.61 0.97 -0.02
N MET A 230 0.94 0.46 -1.20
CA MET A 230 2.27 -0.06 -1.47
C MET A 230 3.32 1.04 -1.42
N SER A 231 4.46 0.74 -0.80
CA SER A 231 5.63 1.64 -0.83
C SER A 231 6.18 1.78 -2.25
N ASN A 232 6.70 2.96 -2.59
CA ASN A 232 7.35 3.22 -3.88
C ASN A 232 8.77 2.64 -3.87
N ILE A 233 8.90 1.33 -3.98
CA ILE A 233 10.18 0.62 -3.92
C ILE A 233 10.85 0.42 -5.29
N ASN A 234 10.13 0.70 -6.37
CA ASN A 234 10.68 0.68 -7.74
C ASN A 234 9.81 1.53 -8.70
N GLN A 235 10.38 1.80 -9.89
CA GLN A 235 9.72 2.56 -10.97
C GLN A 235 8.40 1.92 -11.41
N GLU A 236 8.33 0.60 -11.44
CA GLU A 236 7.16 -0.11 -11.92
C GLU A 236 5.94 0.14 -11.01
N ILE A 237 6.12 0.15 -9.70
CA ILE A 237 5.05 0.49 -8.74
C ILE A 237 4.56 1.92 -8.96
N ILE A 238 5.46 2.87 -9.18
CA ILE A 238 5.10 4.27 -9.46
C ILE A 238 4.28 4.35 -10.77
N ASN A 239 4.69 3.64 -11.82
CA ASN A 239 3.96 3.60 -13.08
C ASN A 239 2.57 2.97 -12.93
N LYS A 240 2.45 1.85 -12.22
CA LYS A 240 1.16 1.20 -11.95
C LYS A 240 0.21 2.08 -11.13
N LYS A 241 0.73 2.80 -10.12
CA LYS A 241 -0.05 3.80 -9.38
C LYS A 241 -0.55 4.91 -10.30
N LYS A 242 0.32 5.40 -11.19
CA LYS A 242 -0.06 6.40 -12.18
C LYS A 242 -1.18 5.90 -13.09
N GLU A 243 -1.10 4.68 -13.61
CA GLU A 243 -2.15 4.06 -14.43
C GLU A 243 -3.47 3.91 -13.66
N ALA A 244 -3.42 3.46 -12.41
CA ALA A 244 -4.59 3.34 -11.55
C ALA A 244 -5.28 4.69 -11.30
N PHE A 245 -4.51 5.75 -11.04
CA PHE A 245 -5.05 7.10 -10.91
C PHE A 245 -5.57 7.65 -12.24
N GLN A 246 -4.87 7.42 -13.35
CA GLN A 246 -5.26 7.87 -14.69
C GLN A 246 -6.64 7.30 -15.11
N SER A 247 -6.90 6.04 -14.79
CA SER A 247 -8.17 5.38 -15.10
C SER A 247 -9.39 6.09 -14.50
N ARG A 248 -9.21 6.84 -13.40
CA ARG A 248 -10.26 7.54 -12.67
C ARG A 248 -10.47 8.98 -13.11
N ILE A 249 -9.55 9.57 -13.86
CA ILE A 249 -9.67 10.97 -14.30
C ILE A 249 -10.93 11.18 -15.11
N LYS A 250 -11.30 10.23 -15.97
CA LYS A 250 -12.55 10.29 -16.75
C LYS A 250 -13.79 10.38 -15.85
N TYR A 251 -13.79 9.66 -14.74
CA TYR A 251 -14.88 9.70 -13.76
C TYR A 251 -15.03 11.10 -13.15
N TYR A 252 -13.95 11.68 -12.66
CA TYR A 252 -13.97 13.04 -12.07
C TYR A 252 -14.32 14.12 -13.10
N SER A 253 -13.82 13.99 -14.32
CA SER A 253 -14.14 14.91 -15.41
C SER A 253 -15.61 14.86 -15.82
N THR A 254 -16.23 13.67 -15.82
CA THR A 254 -17.67 13.51 -16.07
C THR A 254 -18.49 14.13 -14.95
N LEU A 255 -18.07 13.95 -13.70
CA LEU A 255 -18.73 14.55 -12.54
C LEU A 255 -18.68 16.08 -12.58
N SER A 256 -17.52 16.66 -12.85
CA SER A 256 -17.33 18.10 -13.05
C SER A 256 -18.23 18.66 -14.14
N ALA A 257 -18.28 18.00 -15.32
CA ALA A 257 -19.14 18.42 -16.42
C ALA A 257 -20.64 18.37 -16.05
N ALA A 258 -21.06 17.35 -15.30
CA ALA A 258 -22.44 17.23 -14.86
C ALA A 258 -22.86 18.32 -13.87
N VAL A 259 -21.94 18.71 -12.98
CA VAL A 259 -22.16 19.83 -12.05
C VAL A 259 -22.18 21.17 -12.80
N ALA A 260 -21.30 21.37 -13.77
CA ALA A 260 -21.27 22.59 -14.58
C ALA A 260 -22.54 22.78 -15.41
N ALA A 261 -23.26 21.71 -15.73
CA ALA A 261 -24.54 21.77 -16.46
C ALA A 261 -25.73 22.27 -15.60
N VAL A 262 -25.55 22.42 -14.29
CA VAL A 262 -26.61 22.88 -13.38
C VAL A 262 -26.54 24.41 -13.25
N PRO A 263 -27.59 25.16 -13.57
CA PRO A 263 -27.59 26.61 -13.62
C PRO A 263 -27.71 27.24 -12.19
N VAL A 264 -26.78 26.91 -11.30
CA VAL A 264 -26.68 27.49 -9.96
C VAL A 264 -25.38 28.30 -9.88
N PRO A 265 -25.43 29.62 -9.69
CA PRO A 265 -24.26 30.47 -9.63
C PRO A 265 -23.28 30.05 -8.52
N GLY A 266 -21.99 29.87 -8.87
CA GLY A 266 -20.93 29.52 -7.92
C GLY A 266 -20.87 28.04 -7.50
N LEU A 267 -21.86 27.22 -7.84
CA LEU A 267 -21.89 25.81 -7.45
C LEU A 267 -20.73 25.02 -8.09
N SER A 268 -20.56 25.15 -9.41
CA SER A 268 -19.51 24.42 -10.15
C SER A 268 -18.12 24.75 -9.61
N VAL A 269 -17.85 26.02 -9.29
CA VAL A 269 -16.55 26.46 -8.77
C VAL A 269 -16.25 25.80 -7.41
N ASN A 270 -17.19 25.79 -6.47
CA ASN A 270 -16.97 25.23 -5.13
C ASN A 270 -16.81 23.70 -5.19
N VAL A 271 -17.60 23.03 -6.03
CA VAL A 271 -17.54 21.58 -6.19
C VAL A 271 -16.23 21.17 -6.87
N ASP A 272 -15.87 21.85 -7.96
CA ASP A 272 -14.65 21.58 -8.70
C ASP A 272 -13.40 21.81 -7.83
N LEU A 273 -13.36 22.89 -7.05
CA LEU A 273 -12.30 23.18 -6.09
C LEU A 273 -12.13 22.05 -5.07
N SER A 274 -13.24 21.65 -4.43
CA SER A 274 -13.25 20.60 -3.40
C SER A 274 -12.85 19.25 -3.98
N MET A 275 -13.38 18.88 -5.13
CA MET A 275 -13.07 17.63 -5.82
C MET A 275 -11.60 17.58 -6.27
N MET A 276 -11.12 18.64 -6.94
CA MET A 276 -9.74 18.72 -7.40
C MET A 276 -8.73 18.65 -6.26
N ALA A 277 -8.99 19.38 -5.16
CA ALA A 277 -8.14 19.34 -3.98
C ALA A 277 -8.10 17.92 -3.38
N SER A 278 -9.24 17.24 -3.27
CA SER A 278 -9.31 15.86 -2.79
C SER A 278 -8.53 14.89 -3.69
N VAL A 279 -8.74 14.96 -5.00
CA VAL A 279 -8.08 14.06 -5.97
C VAL A 279 -6.57 14.27 -5.99
N VAL A 280 -6.11 15.52 -5.94
CA VAL A 280 -4.67 15.79 -5.92
C VAL A 280 -4.04 15.40 -4.60
N THR A 281 -4.75 15.56 -3.48
CA THR A 281 -4.31 15.03 -2.19
C THR A 281 -4.16 13.50 -2.26
N ASP A 282 -5.09 12.79 -2.89
CA ASP A 282 -4.98 11.35 -3.13
C ASP A 282 -3.74 10.99 -3.97
N TYR A 283 -3.40 11.80 -4.98
CA TYR A 283 -2.16 11.58 -5.76
C TYR A 283 -0.91 11.80 -4.90
N VAL A 284 -0.87 12.88 -4.14
CA VAL A 284 0.26 13.21 -3.25
C VAL A 284 0.49 12.09 -2.23
N THR A 285 -0.56 11.65 -1.56
CA THR A 285 -0.47 10.57 -0.55
C THR A 285 -0.18 9.22 -1.21
N GLY A 286 -0.81 8.91 -2.32
CA GLY A 286 -0.60 7.66 -3.04
C GLY A 286 0.82 7.49 -3.58
N PHE A 287 1.47 8.61 -3.94
CA PHE A 287 2.89 8.61 -4.32
C PHE A 287 3.84 8.81 -3.13
N GLY A 288 3.34 8.87 -1.88
CA GLY A 288 4.18 9.08 -0.70
C GLY A 288 4.93 10.42 -0.72
N LEU A 289 4.32 11.44 -1.31
CA LEU A 289 4.86 12.81 -1.40
C LEU A 289 4.25 13.74 -0.35
N ASP A 290 3.42 13.22 0.55
CA ASP A 290 2.91 13.96 1.70
C ASP A 290 4.03 14.24 2.71
N LYS A 291 3.84 15.29 3.51
CA LYS A 291 4.85 15.77 4.45
C LYS A 291 5.35 14.67 5.38
N GLN A 292 4.45 13.86 5.93
CA GLN A 292 4.79 12.80 6.87
C GLN A 292 5.63 11.70 6.21
N SER A 293 5.26 11.28 4.99
CA SER A 293 6.02 10.29 4.21
C SER A 293 7.42 10.79 3.84
N LEU A 294 7.54 12.06 3.47
CA LEU A 294 8.81 12.68 3.11
C LEU A 294 9.71 12.91 4.32
N GLU A 295 9.16 13.30 5.48
CA GLU A 295 9.92 13.44 6.74
C GLU A 295 10.46 12.08 7.20
N LYS A 296 9.66 11.02 7.11
CA LYS A 296 10.12 9.65 7.40
C LYS A 296 11.24 9.20 6.46
N LEU A 297 11.12 9.51 5.18
CA LEU A 297 12.17 9.21 4.20
C LEU A 297 13.44 10.01 4.50
N ALA A 298 13.31 11.28 4.88
CA ALA A 298 14.42 12.15 5.24
C ALA A 298 15.19 11.65 6.49
N ALA A 299 14.48 11.18 7.49
CA ALA A 299 15.09 10.62 8.71
C ALA A 299 15.85 9.32 8.45
N SER A 300 15.52 8.60 7.38
CA SER A 300 16.03 7.25 7.10
C SER A 300 17.14 7.17 6.06
N SER A 301 17.50 8.27 5.38
CA SER A 301 18.47 8.24 4.27
C SER A 301 19.31 9.51 4.16
N VAL A 302 20.47 9.39 3.48
CA VAL A 302 21.32 10.51 3.08
C VAL A 302 20.57 11.56 2.20
N ALA A 303 19.37 11.22 1.75
CA ALA A 303 18.52 12.05 0.88
C ALA A 303 17.62 13.06 1.63
N GLY A 304 17.82 13.29 2.93
CA GLY A 304 16.97 14.13 3.77
C GLY A 304 16.66 15.52 3.18
N THR A 305 17.67 16.22 2.67
CA THR A 305 17.49 17.54 2.04
C THR A 305 16.65 17.46 0.75
N ALA A 306 16.78 16.39 -0.02
CA ALA A 306 16.05 16.21 -1.27
C ALA A 306 14.56 15.91 -1.02
N ALA A 307 14.23 15.16 0.02
CA ALA A 307 12.85 14.90 0.42
C ALA A 307 12.15 16.18 0.89
N LEU A 308 12.83 17.02 1.66
CA LEU A 308 12.31 18.33 2.10
C LEU A 308 12.07 19.30 0.92
N MET A 309 12.98 19.37 -0.04
CA MET A 309 12.79 20.16 -1.27
C MET A 309 11.61 19.66 -2.12
N ALA A 310 11.39 18.33 -2.17
CA ALA A 310 10.23 17.76 -2.85
C ALA A 310 8.92 18.16 -2.15
N ALA A 311 8.87 18.15 -0.82
CA ALA A 311 7.70 18.55 -0.04
C ALA A 311 7.31 20.01 -0.31
N GLU A 312 8.27 20.93 -0.34
CA GLU A 312 8.04 22.34 -0.64
C GLU A 312 7.50 22.53 -2.06
N LYS A 313 8.07 21.83 -3.04
CA LYS A 313 7.63 21.88 -4.43
C LYS A 313 6.20 21.35 -4.62
N VAL A 314 5.85 20.26 -3.96
CA VAL A 314 4.50 19.68 -3.94
C VAL A 314 3.50 20.66 -3.32
N SER A 315 3.83 21.27 -2.18
CA SER A 315 2.99 22.27 -1.52
C SER A 315 2.69 23.47 -2.40
N ARG A 316 3.68 24.01 -3.12
CA ARG A 316 3.49 25.10 -4.08
C ARG A 316 2.57 24.69 -5.24
N ARG A 317 2.65 23.46 -5.74
CA ARG A 317 1.78 22.94 -6.80
C ARG A 317 0.33 22.82 -6.37
N ILE A 318 0.07 22.37 -5.14
CA ILE A 318 -1.29 22.31 -4.59
C ILE A 318 -1.94 23.70 -4.61
N SER A 319 -1.21 24.74 -4.24
CA SER A 319 -1.69 26.13 -4.27
C SER A 319 -2.07 26.59 -5.68
N ILE A 320 -1.32 26.19 -6.71
CA ILE A 320 -1.62 26.51 -8.12
C ILE A 320 -2.90 25.82 -8.58
N ILE A 321 -3.16 24.59 -8.13
CA ILE A 321 -4.36 23.82 -8.46
C ILE A 321 -5.61 24.51 -7.94
N VAL A 322 -5.56 24.97 -6.68
CA VAL A 322 -6.68 25.71 -6.06
C VAL A 322 -7.01 26.95 -6.87
N THR A 323 -5.99 27.65 -7.38
CA THR A 323 -6.18 28.85 -8.22
C THR A 323 -6.77 28.50 -9.60
N ALA A 324 -6.33 27.42 -10.24
CA ALA A 324 -6.84 26.99 -11.54
C ALA A 324 -8.30 26.52 -11.47
N ALA A 325 -8.69 25.81 -10.41
CA ALA A 325 -10.05 25.33 -10.23
C ALA A 325 -11.07 26.45 -9.96
N SER A 326 -10.63 27.63 -9.49
CA SER A 326 -11.50 28.80 -9.25
C SER A 326 -12.10 29.42 -10.51
N MET A 327 -11.67 29.01 -11.71
CA MET A 327 -12.12 29.57 -13.01
C MET A 327 -13.31 28.82 -13.62
N GLY A 328 -13.89 27.79 -12.95
CA GLY A 328 -14.96 26.95 -13.50
C GLY A 328 -14.42 25.99 -14.57
N LEU A 329 -14.62 24.68 -14.38
CA LEU A 329 -13.98 23.67 -15.20
C LEU A 329 -15.01 22.92 -16.06
N SER A 330 -14.67 22.73 -17.34
CA SER A 330 -15.36 21.79 -18.24
C SER A 330 -14.73 20.39 -18.11
N PHE A 331 -15.40 19.36 -18.68
CA PHE A 331 -14.83 18.02 -18.77
C PHE A 331 -13.39 18.02 -19.28
N THR A 332 -13.13 18.72 -20.39
CA THR A 332 -11.81 18.76 -21.02
C THR A 332 -10.79 19.43 -20.11
N THR A 333 -11.14 20.55 -19.50
CA THR A 333 -10.23 21.28 -18.59
C THR A 333 -9.91 20.46 -17.35
N THR A 334 -10.91 19.83 -16.72
CA THR A 334 -10.71 18.95 -15.57
C THR A 334 -9.82 17.76 -15.92
N TYR A 335 -10.10 17.10 -17.07
CA TYR A 335 -9.30 15.98 -17.53
C TYR A 335 -7.83 16.35 -17.76
N LEU A 336 -7.59 17.43 -18.49
CA LEU A 336 -6.23 17.90 -18.80
C LEU A 336 -5.47 18.33 -17.54
N THR A 337 -6.15 19.05 -16.64
CA THR A 337 -5.55 19.52 -15.39
C THR A 337 -5.17 18.36 -14.47
N LEU A 338 -6.08 17.41 -14.23
CA LEU A 338 -5.78 16.24 -13.40
C LEU A 338 -4.69 15.36 -14.03
N SER A 339 -4.72 15.17 -15.35
CA SER A 339 -3.67 14.42 -16.06
C SER A 339 -2.31 15.09 -15.95
N TYR A 340 -2.25 16.42 -16.08
CA TYR A 340 -1.02 17.18 -15.92
C TYR A 340 -0.43 17.00 -14.51
N PHE A 341 -1.23 17.20 -13.46
CA PHE A 341 -0.75 17.05 -12.08
C PHE A 341 -0.36 15.61 -11.74
N LEU A 342 -1.11 14.64 -12.22
CA LEU A 342 -0.76 13.24 -12.06
C LEU A 342 0.62 12.92 -12.63
N ASN A 343 0.91 13.39 -13.86
CA ASN A 343 2.21 13.20 -14.49
C ASN A 343 3.33 13.87 -13.68
N GLN A 344 3.13 15.12 -13.29
CA GLN A 344 4.12 15.87 -12.51
C GLN A 344 4.42 15.22 -11.15
N LEU A 345 3.40 14.73 -10.45
CA LEU A 345 3.59 14.07 -9.16
C LEU A 345 4.25 12.68 -9.30
N ALA A 346 3.93 11.94 -10.34
CA ALA A 346 4.63 10.68 -10.65
C ALA A 346 6.12 10.91 -10.94
N ASP A 347 6.46 11.96 -11.69
CA ASP A 347 7.85 12.34 -11.96
C ASP A 347 8.58 12.81 -10.69
N ASP A 348 7.90 13.55 -9.81
CA ASP A 348 8.48 13.94 -8.52
C ASP A 348 8.69 12.73 -7.60
N ALA A 349 7.75 11.77 -7.56
CA ALA A 349 7.90 10.52 -6.83
C ALA A 349 9.11 9.72 -7.33
N GLN A 350 9.32 9.67 -8.65
CA GLN A 350 10.47 9.03 -9.26
C GLN A 350 11.79 9.70 -8.86
N ARG A 351 11.84 11.02 -8.86
CA ARG A 351 13.03 11.78 -8.45
C ARG A 351 13.37 11.53 -6.98
N VAL A 352 12.37 11.55 -6.11
CA VAL A 352 12.52 11.24 -4.68
C VAL A 352 13.04 9.83 -4.49
N PHE A 353 12.45 8.85 -5.19
CA PHE A 353 12.87 7.46 -5.12
C PHE A 353 14.32 7.26 -5.58
N ASN A 354 14.70 7.79 -6.75
CA ASN A 354 16.05 7.68 -7.28
C ASN A 354 17.11 8.28 -6.35
N ARG A 355 16.81 9.44 -5.77
CA ARG A 355 17.70 10.08 -4.78
C ARG A 355 17.82 9.29 -3.48
N ALA A 356 16.72 8.68 -3.03
CA ALA A 356 16.73 7.82 -1.84
C ALA A 356 17.61 6.59 -2.01
N LEU A 357 17.76 6.09 -3.24
CA LEU A 357 18.66 4.99 -3.59
C LEU A 357 20.11 5.43 -3.87
N GLY A 358 20.43 6.73 -3.79
CA GLY A 358 21.76 7.25 -4.13
C GLY A 358 22.08 7.22 -5.62
N VAL A 359 21.07 7.04 -6.49
CA VAL A 359 21.23 7.09 -7.94
C VAL A 359 21.25 8.55 -8.38
N ASN A 360 22.42 9.10 -8.62
CA ASN A 360 22.56 10.42 -9.24
C ASN A 360 22.18 10.32 -10.73
N ILE A 361 20.95 10.68 -11.06
CA ILE A 361 20.59 10.98 -12.45
C ILE A 361 20.95 12.46 -12.68
N SER A 362 22.09 12.69 -13.33
CA SER A 362 22.38 14.00 -13.94
C SER A 362 21.27 14.31 -14.95
N VAL A 363 20.55 15.40 -14.72
CA VAL A 363 19.60 16.01 -15.66
C VAL A 363 20.37 16.82 -16.69
#